data_91b364e79eba8a141dba68bad16d145a
#
_entry.id   91b364e79eba8a141dba68bad16d145a
#
_cell.length_a   1.000
_cell.length_b   1.000
_cell.length_c   1.000
_cell.angle_alpha   90.00
_cell.angle_beta   90.00
_cell.angle_gamma   90.00
#
_symmetry.space_group_name_H-M   'P 1'
#
loop_
_entity.id
_entity.type
_entity.pdbx_description
1 polymer ?
#
loop_
_entity_poly.entity_id
_entity_poly.type
_entity_poly.pdbx_seq_one_letter_code
_entity_poly.pdbx_strand_id
1 'polypeptide(L)'
;MAIRILRALAAARRATSAIEFAIVAPILVLLATGTVGLSEVIRAQTDLTTAAQTMAQVIATQTLVTTAQISDFCTGSLDEMVPYSTTGLKISVASVTRGATSGTVGLDWHNESCGSGAALTSATTLAASVVPSNGDSTIVVQATYTFHNPLSLVLPATFSLTETAFARPRANTTVTYN
;
A
#
# COMPACT_ATOMS: atom_id res chain seq x y z
N MET A 1 65.16 -15.15 -18.56
CA MET A 1 64.56 -15.83 -17.37
C MET A 1 63.66 -14.89 -16.55
N ALA A 2 64.05 -13.67 -16.28
CA ALA A 2 63.28 -12.67 -15.50
C ALA A 2 61.89 -12.35 -16.05
N ILE A 3 61.71 -12.20 -17.38
CA ILE A 3 60.42 -11.89 -18.02
C ILE A 3 59.38 -12.98 -17.82
N ARG A 4 59.78 -14.27 -17.77
CA ARG A 4 58.84 -15.38 -17.50
C ARG A 4 58.35 -15.36 -16.05
N ILE A 5 59.21 -15.01 -15.10
CA ILE A 5 58.86 -14.88 -13.67
C ILE A 5 57.91 -13.70 -13.45
N LEU A 6 58.18 -12.56 -14.08
CA LEU A 6 57.28 -11.39 -14.00
C LEU A 6 55.90 -11.66 -14.61
N ARG A 7 55.83 -12.41 -15.72
CA ARG A 7 54.54 -12.84 -16.30
C ARG A 7 53.79 -13.84 -15.42
N ALA A 8 54.51 -14.75 -14.75
CA ALA A 8 53.92 -15.68 -13.80
C ALA A 8 53.37 -14.96 -12.56
N LEU A 9 54.12 -13.98 -12.02
CA LEU A 9 53.67 -13.14 -10.92
C LEU A 9 52.46 -12.26 -11.27
N ALA A 10 52.43 -11.70 -12.49
CA ALA A 10 51.27 -10.96 -12.98
C ALA A 10 50.05 -11.86 -13.19
N ALA A 11 50.22 -13.11 -13.65
CA ALA A 11 49.18 -14.09 -13.77
C ALA A 11 48.66 -14.56 -12.39
N ALA A 12 49.58 -14.75 -11.41
CA ALA A 12 49.22 -15.11 -10.04
C ALA A 12 48.37 -13.99 -9.35
N ARG A 13 48.76 -12.73 -9.52
CA ARG A 13 47.97 -11.59 -9.00
C ARG A 13 46.58 -11.50 -9.61
N ARG A 14 46.45 -11.76 -10.92
CA ARG A 14 45.14 -11.81 -11.60
C ARG A 14 44.27 -12.97 -11.08
N ALA A 15 44.90 -14.12 -10.80
CA ALA A 15 44.20 -15.25 -10.22
C ALA A 15 43.71 -14.97 -8.79
N THR A 16 44.52 -14.27 -7.97
CA THR A 16 44.12 -13.88 -6.61
C THR A 16 42.93 -12.93 -6.65
N SER A 17 42.96 -11.88 -7.48
CA SER A 17 41.87 -10.95 -7.63
C SER A 17 40.60 -11.62 -8.15
N ALA A 18 40.71 -12.62 -9.03
CA ALA A 18 39.57 -13.38 -9.51
C ALA A 18 38.89 -14.22 -8.41
N ILE A 19 39.70 -14.80 -7.52
CA ILE A 19 39.19 -15.56 -6.38
C ILE A 19 38.51 -14.63 -5.37
N GLU A 20 39.13 -13.48 -5.05
CA GLU A 20 38.54 -12.46 -4.18
C GLU A 20 37.20 -11.97 -4.73
N PHE A 21 37.15 -11.67 -6.02
CA PHE A 21 35.88 -11.28 -6.68
C PHE A 21 34.85 -12.40 -6.65
N ALA A 22 35.23 -13.64 -6.90
CA ALA A 22 34.31 -14.78 -6.89
C ALA A 22 33.67 -15.03 -5.52
N ILE A 23 34.33 -14.66 -4.42
CA ILE A 23 33.75 -14.76 -3.07
C ILE A 23 32.83 -13.58 -2.78
N VAL A 24 33.14 -12.38 -3.23
CA VAL A 24 32.37 -11.16 -2.93
C VAL A 24 31.18 -11.01 -3.86
N ALA A 25 31.30 -11.41 -5.14
CA ALA A 25 30.24 -11.24 -6.13
C ALA A 25 28.87 -11.84 -5.74
N PRO A 26 28.76 -13.05 -5.20
CA PRO A 26 27.46 -13.59 -4.75
C PRO A 26 26.81 -12.70 -3.69
N ILE A 27 27.59 -12.17 -2.75
CA ILE A 27 27.06 -11.31 -1.68
C ILE A 27 26.55 -10.00 -2.27
N LEU A 28 27.31 -9.40 -3.21
CA LEU A 28 26.88 -8.17 -3.88
C LEU A 28 25.62 -8.38 -4.70
N VAL A 29 25.49 -9.50 -5.40
CA VAL A 29 24.27 -9.85 -6.15
C VAL A 29 23.06 -9.98 -5.21
N LEU A 30 23.23 -10.68 -4.07
CA LEU A 30 22.15 -10.82 -3.09
C LEU A 30 21.73 -9.46 -2.50
N LEU A 31 22.69 -8.59 -2.18
CA LEU A 31 22.40 -7.25 -1.69
C LEU A 31 21.70 -6.40 -2.76
N ALA A 32 22.18 -6.44 -3.99
CA ALA A 32 21.57 -5.70 -5.09
C ALA A 32 20.13 -6.16 -5.35
N THR A 33 19.89 -7.46 -5.46
CA THR A 33 18.55 -8.01 -5.68
C THR A 33 17.60 -7.75 -4.50
N GLY A 34 18.10 -7.83 -3.26
CA GLY A 34 17.36 -7.50 -2.06
C GLY A 34 16.94 -6.02 -2.02
N THR A 35 17.84 -5.12 -2.40
CA THR A 35 17.53 -3.67 -2.46
C THR A 35 16.48 -3.35 -3.51
N VAL A 36 16.56 -3.96 -4.69
CA VAL A 36 15.55 -3.78 -5.74
C VAL A 36 14.19 -4.30 -5.27
N GLY A 37 14.14 -5.51 -4.72
CA GLY A 37 12.88 -6.08 -4.22
C GLY A 37 12.22 -5.24 -3.13
N LEU A 38 13.01 -4.69 -2.20
CA LEU A 38 12.51 -3.80 -1.15
C LEU A 38 11.98 -2.49 -1.73
N SER A 39 12.67 -1.93 -2.73
CA SER A 39 12.22 -0.70 -3.41
C SER A 39 10.84 -0.88 -4.06
N GLU A 40 10.59 -2.04 -4.68
CA GLU A 40 9.29 -2.34 -5.30
C GLU A 40 8.16 -2.45 -4.25
N VAL A 41 8.43 -3.07 -3.10
CA VAL A 41 7.46 -3.13 -1.99
C VAL A 41 7.11 -1.74 -1.48
N ILE A 42 8.11 -0.87 -1.29
CA ILE A 42 7.90 0.52 -0.82
C ILE A 42 7.07 1.32 -1.83
N ARG A 43 7.34 1.16 -3.13
CA ARG A 43 6.54 1.80 -4.18
C ARG A 43 5.10 1.33 -4.16
N ALA A 44 4.87 0.01 -4.14
CA ALA A 44 3.52 -0.56 -4.06
C ALA A 44 2.75 -0.06 -2.82
N GLN A 45 3.44 0.11 -1.68
CA GLN A 45 2.87 0.68 -0.47
C GLN A 45 2.49 2.16 -0.66
N THR A 46 3.34 2.95 -1.32
CA THR A 46 3.05 4.37 -1.60
C THR A 46 1.86 4.53 -2.54
N ASP A 47 1.77 3.70 -3.59
CA ASP A 47 0.66 3.73 -4.54
C ASP A 47 -0.64 3.30 -3.86
N LEU A 48 -0.59 2.27 -2.99
CA LEU A 48 -1.73 1.86 -2.17
C LEU A 48 -2.22 2.98 -1.23
N THR A 49 -1.30 3.71 -0.62
CA THR A 49 -1.62 4.86 0.22
C THR A 49 -2.31 5.96 -0.59
N THR A 50 -1.79 6.25 -1.80
CA THR A 50 -2.36 7.23 -2.72
C THR A 50 -3.78 6.82 -3.14
N ALA A 51 -3.96 5.56 -3.55
CA ALA A 51 -5.27 5.02 -3.93
C ALA A 51 -6.31 5.14 -2.80
N ALA A 52 -5.93 4.76 -1.57
CA ALA A 52 -6.81 4.87 -0.41
C ALA A 52 -7.17 6.33 -0.09
N GLN A 53 -6.20 7.23 -0.13
CA GLN A 53 -6.40 8.66 0.13
C GLN A 53 -7.26 9.32 -0.95
N THR A 54 -7.00 9.05 -2.23
CA THR A 54 -7.77 9.58 -3.34
C THR A 54 -9.24 9.16 -3.23
N MET A 55 -9.49 7.88 -2.99
CA MET A 55 -10.84 7.37 -2.80
C MET A 55 -11.55 8.02 -1.61
N ALA A 56 -10.88 8.14 -0.45
CA ALA A 56 -11.44 8.78 0.72
C ALA A 56 -11.79 10.26 0.46
N GLN A 57 -10.91 10.99 -0.22
CA GLN A 57 -11.11 12.40 -0.53
C GLN A 57 -12.25 12.61 -1.54
N VAL A 58 -12.33 11.79 -2.60
CA VAL A 58 -13.39 11.90 -3.60
C VAL A 58 -14.76 11.65 -2.96
N ILE A 59 -14.89 10.60 -2.14
CA ILE A 59 -16.13 10.31 -1.41
C ILE A 59 -16.49 11.45 -0.46
N ALA A 60 -15.52 12.02 0.25
CA ALA A 60 -15.74 13.11 1.20
C ALA A 60 -16.20 14.42 0.54
N THR A 61 -16.06 14.58 -0.78
CA THR A 61 -16.63 15.72 -1.53
C THR A 61 -18.11 15.54 -1.89
N GLN A 62 -18.64 14.33 -1.80
CA GLN A 62 -20.02 14.04 -2.14
C GLN A 62 -20.97 14.33 -0.96
N THR A 63 -22.20 14.63 -1.27
CA THR A 63 -23.29 14.72 -0.26
C THR A 63 -24.03 13.38 -0.13
N LEU A 64 -24.15 12.69 -1.25
CA LEU A 64 -24.76 11.37 -1.38
C LEU A 64 -23.86 10.51 -2.25
N VAL A 65 -23.67 9.27 -1.86
CA VAL A 65 -22.90 8.27 -2.62
C VAL A 65 -23.76 7.03 -2.84
N THR A 66 -23.69 6.48 -4.04
CA THR A 66 -24.36 5.23 -4.43
C THR A 66 -23.35 4.11 -4.64
N THR A 67 -23.81 2.86 -4.63
CA THR A 67 -22.95 1.69 -4.95
C THR A 67 -22.26 1.85 -6.31
N ALA A 68 -22.97 2.38 -7.32
CA ALA A 68 -22.41 2.58 -8.66
C ALA A 68 -21.25 3.60 -8.64
N GLN A 69 -21.43 4.72 -7.94
CA GLN A 69 -20.36 5.72 -7.79
C GLN A 69 -19.15 5.17 -7.03
N ILE A 70 -19.36 4.37 -5.98
CA ILE A 70 -18.24 3.71 -5.27
C ILE A 70 -17.50 2.77 -6.23
N SER A 71 -18.21 2.05 -7.10
CA SER A 71 -17.57 1.19 -8.11
C SER A 71 -16.75 2.00 -9.13
N ASP A 72 -17.25 3.18 -9.55
CA ASP A 72 -16.53 4.06 -10.45
C ASP A 72 -15.26 4.64 -9.78
N PHE A 73 -15.37 5.07 -8.52
CA PHE A 73 -14.23 5.54 -7.73
C PHE A 73 -13.21 4.42 -7.46
N CYS A 74 -13.70 3.19 -7.27
CA CYS A 74 -12.85 2.00 -7.19
C CYS A 74 -12.01 1.85 -8.46
N THR A 75 -12.63 1.95 -9.63
CA THR A 75 -11.91 1.84 -10.91
C THR A 75 -10.80 2.89 -11.02
N GLY A 76 -11.09 4.16 -10.65
CA GLY A 76 -10.07 5.20 -10.59
C GLY A 76 -8.94 4.90 -9.61
N SER A 77 -9.24 4.30 -8.45
CA SER A 77 -8.22 3.91 -7.47
C SER A 77 -7.36 2.73 -7.94
N LEU A 78 -7.91 1.85 -8.81
CA LEU A 78 -7.12 0.77 -9.43
C LEU A 78 -6.06 1.32 -10.38
N ASP A 79 -6.34 2.44 -11.08
CA ASP A 79 -5.39 3.08 -11.99
C ASP A 79 -4.17 3.64 -11.26
N GLU A 80 -4.31 4.05 -9.98
CA GLU A 80 -3.18 4.50 -9.15
C GLU A 80 -2.18 3.37 -8.81
N MET A 81 -2.61 2.11 -8.93
CA MET A 81 -1.75 0.95 -8.67
C MET A 81 -0.90 0.53 -9.88
N VAL A 82 -1.03 1.16 -11.04
CA VAL A 82 -0.21 0.84 -12.23
C VAL A 82 1.28 1.15 -11.92
N PRO A 83 2.21 0.22 -12.19
CA PRO A 83 2.13 -0.97 -13.06
C PRO A 83 1.78 -2.29 -12.34
N TYR A 84 1.38 -2.28 -11.09
CA TYR A 84 1.10 -3.50 -10.34
C TYR A 84 -0.23 -4.13 -10.74
N SER A 85 -0.33 -5.46 -10.58
CA SER A 85 -1.58 -6.17 -10.83
C SER A 85 -2.64 -5.78 -9.80
N THR A 86 -3.81 -5.38 -10.26
CA THR A 86 -4.93 -4.98 -9.41
C THR A 86 -5.74 -6.15 -8.84
N THR A 87 -5.44 -7.40 -9.27
CA THR A 87 -6.20 -8.60 -8.89
C THR A 87 -6.21 -8.87 -7.37
N GLY A 88 -5.19 -8.40 -6.64
CA GLY A 88 -5.08 -8.56 -5.19
C GLY A 88 -5.53 -7.34 -4.38
N LEU A 89 -6.00 -6.27 -5.04
CA LEU A 89 -6.45 -5.05 -4.38
C LEU A 89 -7.89 -5.22 -3.88
N LYS A 90 -8.11 -4.87 -2.63
CA LYS A 90 -9.42 -4.85 -1.95
C LYS A 90 -9.55 -3.55 -1.22
N ILE A 91 -10.66 -2.84 -1.44
CA ILE A 91 -10.92 -1.58 -0.76
C ILE A 91 -12.28 -1.67 -0.08
N SER A 92 -12.31 -1.33 1.20
CA SER A 92 -13.52 -1.22 2.00
C SER A 92 -13.68 0.22 2.46
N VAL A 93 -14.88 0.73 2.37
CA VAL A 93 -15.23 2.12 2.71
C VAL A 93 -16.27 2.10 3.82
N ALA A 94 -16.17 3.03 4.75
CA ALA A 94 -17.17 3.25 5.80
C ALA A 94 -17.33 4.72 6.11
N SER A 95 -18.55 5.14 6.46
CA SER A 95 -18.81 6.44 7.10
C SER A 95 -19.03 6.23 8.58
N VAL A 96 -18.37 7.05 9.37
CA VAL A 96 -18.41 6.99 10.83
C VAL A 96 -18.69 8.38 11.38
N THR A 97 -19.66 8.47 12.29
CA THR A 97 -20.04 9.72 12.95
C THR A 97 -19.98 9.59 14.46
N ARG A 98 -19.50 10.62 15.13
CA ARG A 98 -19.65 10.76 16.57
C ARG A 98 -21.01 11.40 16.89
N GLY A 99 -21.86 10.67 17.57
CA GLY A 99 -23.19 11.14 17.91
C GLY A 99 -23.18 12.49 18.62
N ALA A 100 -24.02 13.43 18.12
CA ALA A 100 -24.04 14.80 18.64
C ALA A 100 -24.44 14.86 20.13
N THR A 101 -25.28 13.96 20.57
CA THR A 101 -25.79 13.90 21.97
C THR A 101 -25.10 12.81 22.78
N SER A 102 -24.91 11.62 22.18
CA SER A 102 -24.35 10.47 22.89
C SER A 102 -22.83 10.53 23.05
N GLY A 103 -22.14 11.25 22.16
CA GLY A 103 -20.68 11.26 22.09
C GLY A 103 -20.04 9.92 21.68
N THR A 104 -20.85 8.89 21.40
CA THR A 104 -20.38 7.58 20.95
C THR A 104 -20.09 7.61 19.47
N VAL A 105 -19.04 6.91 19.06
CA VAL A 105 -18.68 6.76 17.64
C VAL A 105 -19.50 5.61 17.06
N GLY A 106 -20.31 5.93 16.06
CA GLY A 106 -21.19 4.97 15.36
C GLY A 106 -20.82 4.82 13.89
N LEU A 107 -21.12 3.64 13.34
CA LEU A 107 -21.02 3.36 11.91
C LEU A 107 -22.32 3.78 11.23
N ASP A 108 -22.24 4.68 10.24
CA ASP A 108 -23.41 5.13 9.48
C ASP A 108 -23.73 4.15 8.34
N TRP A 109 -22.70 3.84 7.55
CA TRP A 109 -22.79 2.88 6.45
C TRP A 109 -21.40 2.33 6.10
N HIS A 110 -21.36 1.25 5.36
CA HIS A 110 -20.15 0.65 4.81
C HIS A 110 -20.39 0.04 3.42
N ASN A 111 -19.32 -0.12 2.64
CA ASN A 111 -19.35 -0.75 1.33
C ASN A 111 -18.02 -1.46 1.05
N GLU A 112 -18.09 -2.70 0.56
CA GLU A 112 -16.96 -3.58 0.23
C GLU A 112 -16.98 -4.02 -1.25
N SER A 113 -17.68 -3.33 -2.11
CA SER A 113 -17.85 -3.73 -3.52
C SER A 113 -16.55 -3.68 -4.33
N CYS A 114 -15.53 -2.96 -3.85
CA CYS A 114 -14.24 -2.82 -4.51
C CYS A 114 -13.31 -4.00 -4.21
N GLY A 115 -13.22 -4.97 -5.13
CA GLY A 115 -12.34 -6.13 -5.01
C GLY A 115 -12.75 -7.14 -3.94
N SER A 116 -14.02 -7.15 -3.52
CA SER A 116 -14.55 -8.03 -2.46
C SER A 116 -13.75 -7.90 -1.16
N GLY A 117 -13.57 -6.69 -0.69
CA GLY A 117 -12.98 -6.38 0.60
C GLY A 117 -13.73 -7.06 1.76
N ALA A 118 -13.12 -7.11 2.92
CA ALA A 118 -13.82 -7.53 4.14
C ALA A 118 -14.59 -6.34 4.71
N ALA A 119 -15.74 -6.61 5.36
CA ALA A 119 -16.48 -5.58 6.06
C ALA A 119 -15.59 -4.86 7.09
N LEU A 120 -15.57 -3.54 7.06
CA LEU A 120 -14.73 -2.72 7.92
C LEU A 120 -15.34 -2.60 9.34
N THR A 121 -15.40 -3.72 10.04
CA THR A 121 -16.01 -3.81 11.39
C THR A 121 -15.25 -2.98 12.43
N SER A 122 -13.98 -2.67 12.18
CA SER A 122 -13.15 -1.83 13.05
C SER A 122 -13.22 -0.34 12.73
N ALA A 123 -14.05 0.10 11.78
CA ALA A 123 -14.11 1.49 11.33
C ALA A 123 -14.35 2.48 12.49
N THR A 124 -15.22 2.15 13.43
CA THR A 124 -15.50 2.99 14.60
C THR A 124 -14.30 3.14 15.53
N THR A 125 -13.53 2.07 15.73
CA THR A 125 -12.31 2.10 16.54
C THR A 125 -11.20 2.89 15.85
N LEU A 126 -11.01 2.68 14.56
CA LEU A 126 -10.03 3.40 13.75
C LEU A 126 -10.33 4.91 13.69
N ALA A 127 -11.61 5.26 13.55
CA ALA A 127 -12.05 6.65 13.44
C ALA A 127 -12.11 7.38 14.80
N ALA A 128 -12.08 6.69 15.92
CA ALA A 128 -12.30 7.29 17.23
C ALA A 128 -11.39 8.49 17.56
N SER A 129 -10.13 8.44 17.09
CA SER A 129 -9.15 9.51 17.27
C SER A 129 -9.30 10.66 16.24
N VAL A 130 -9.98 10.40 15.12
CA VAL A 130 -10.13 11.34 13.99
C VAL A 130 -11.39 12.19 14.11
N VAL A 131 -12.40 11.72 14.84
CA VAL A 131 -13.66 12.43 15.13
C VAL A 131 -13.73 12.84 16.61
N PRO A 132 -12.96 13.86 17.04
CA PRO A 132 -12.83 14.22 18.46
C PRO A 132 -14.08 14.88 19.03
N SER A 133 -14.85 15.61 18.21
CA SER A 133 -16.02 16.41 18.66
C SER A 133 -17.34 15.73 18.34
N ASN A 134 -18.34 15.97 19.18
CA ASN A 134 -19.69 15.51 18.95
C ASN A 134 -20.26 16.11 17.65
N GLY A 135 -20.84 15.29 16.80
CA GLY A 135 -21.34 15.68 15.48
C GLY A 135 -20.27 15.63 14.36
N ASP A 136 -18.99 15.38 14.68
CA ASP A 136 -17.96 15.15 13.66
C ASP A 136 -18.20 13.80 12.94
N SER A 137 -17.91 13.78 11.66
CA SER A 137 -17.89 12.53 10.88
C SER A 137 -16.62 12.40 10.04
N THR A 138 -16.34 11.19 9.62
CA THR A 138 -15.21 10.88 8.72
C THR A 138 -15.54 9.71 7.82
N ILE A 139 -15.02 9.75 6.61
CA ILE A 139 -14.96 8.61 5.72
C ILE A 139 -13.68 7.86 6.04
N VAL A 140 -13.80 6.56 6.26
CA VAL A 140 -12.69 5.63 6.50
C VAL A 140 -12.58 4.74 5.27
N VAL A 141 -11.42 4.71 4.65
CA VAL A 141 -11.12 3.81 3.54
C VAL A 141 -9.97 2.92 3.96
N GLN A 142 -10.17 1.61 3.93
CA GLN A 142 -9.12 0.63 4.13
C GLN A 142 -8.84 -0.10 2.84
N ALA A 143 -7.62 0.03 2.34
CA ALA A 143 -7.12 -0.68 1.18
C ALA A 143 -6.16 -1.78 1.61
N THR A 144 -6.36 -2.99 1.10
CA THR A 144 -5.48 -4.14 1.32
C THR A 144 -5.01 -4.67 -0.01
N TYR A 145 -3.72 -4.89 -0.15
CA TYR A 145 -3.11 -5.39 -1.38
C TYR A 145 -2.15 -6.53 -1.09
N THR A 146 -2.24 -7.61 -1.85
CA THR A 146 -1.27 -8.71 -1.80
C THR A 146 -0.22 -8.50 -2.89
N PHE A 147 0.92 -7.93 -2.49
CA PHE A 147 2.05 -7.73 -3.37
C PHE A 147 2.79 -9.05 -3.59
N HIS A 148 3.02 -9.41 -4.87
CA HIS A 148 3.82 -10.55 -5.27
C HIS A 148 5.22 -10.09 -5.65
N ASN A 149 6.22 -10.48 -4.85
CA ASN A 149 7.60 -10.11 -5.09
C ASN A 149 8.22 -10.98 -6.19
N PRO A 150 8.64 -10.39 -7.33
CA PRO A 150 9.28 -11.15 -8.41
C PRO A 150 10.67 -11.67 -8.02
N LEU A 151 11.31 -11.08 -7.00
CA LEU A 151 12.64 -11.42 -6.52
C LEU A 151 12.59 -12.22 -5.22
N SER A 152 11.81 -13.31 -5.20
CA SER A 152 11.55 -14.14 -4.01
C SER A 152 12.75 -14.96 -3.52
N LEU A 153 13.94 -14.79 -4.11
CA LEU A 153 15.16 -15.48 -3.69
C LEU A 153 15.67 -14.99 -2.32
N VAL A 154 15.51 -13.71 -2.03
CA VAL A 154 16.07 -13.05 -0.84
C VAL A 154 14.97 -12.58 0.11
N LEU A 155 13.82 -12.18 -0.42
CA LEU A 155 12.67 -11.67 0.33
C LEU A 155 11.48 -12.64 0.21
N PRO A 156 10.49 -12.55 1.12
CA PRO A 156 9.26 -13.32 0.99
C PRO A 156 8.61 -13.14 -0.39
N ALA A 157 7.99 -14.20 -0.90
CA ALA A 157 7.32 -14.18 -2.20
C ALA A 157 6.08 -13.27 -2.21
N THR A 158 5.46 -13.05 -1.06
CA THR A 158 4.26 -12.22 -0.92
C THR A 158 4.34 -11.34 0.31
N PHE A 159 3.80 -10.11 0.17
CA PHE A 159 3.60 -9.16 1.26
C PHE A 159 2.13 -8.73 1.28
N SER A 160 1.50 -8.76 2.44
CA SER A 160 0.19 -8.17 2.64
C SER A 160 0.38 -6.73 3.08
N LEU A 161 0.01 -5.79 2.21
CA LEU A 161 0.05 -4.36 2.47
C LEU A 161 -1.35 -3.91 2.86
N THR A 162 -1.46 -3.10 3.90
CA THR A 162 -2.76 -2.56 4.35
C THR A 162 -2.57 -1.10 4.72
N GLU A 163 -3.41 -0.26 4.14
CA GLU A 163 -3.45 1.18 4.41
C GLU A 163 -4.84 1.63 4.81
N THR A 164 -4.89 2.63 5.69
CA THR A 164 -6.14 3.23 6.12
C THR A 164 -6.07 4.74 5.93
N ALA A 165 -6.99 5.27 5.14
CA ALA A 165 -7.12 6.69 4.89
C ALA A 165 -8.39 7.24 5.54
N PHE A 166 -8.32 8.51 5.95
CA PHE A 166 -9.42 9.24 6.55
C PHE A 166 -9.65 10.55 5.79
N ALA A 167 -10.92 10.87 5.54
CA ALA A 167 -11.28 12.16 4.96
C ALA A 167 -12.56 12.69 5.62
N ARG A 168 -12.54 13.98 5.99
CA ARG A 168 -13.73 14.64 6.53
C ARG A 168 -14.66 15.08 5.40
N PRO A 169 -15.97 14.86 5.50
CA PRO A 169 -16.95 15.40 4.57
C PRO A 169 -16.79 16.91 4.42
N ARG A 170 -16.87 17.41 3.18
CA ARG A 170 -16.67 18.85 2.88
C ARG A 170 -17.96 19.58 2.57
N ALA A 171 -18.92 18.91 2.01
CA ALA A 171 -20.18 19.49 1.59
C ALA A 171 -21.24 19.53 2.71
N ASN A 172 -21.27 18.51 3.56
CA ASN A 172 -22.17 18.34 4.69
C ASN A 172 -21.42 17.80 5.90
N THR A 173 -22.12 17.71 7.04
CA THR A 173 -21.57 17.07 8.24
C THR A 173 -21.38 15.57 8.06
N THR A 174 -22.16 14.92 7.18
CA THR A 174 -22.10 13.49 6.87
C THR A 174 -22.29 13.26 5.37
N VAL A 175 -21.74 12.16 4.86
CA VAL A 175 -22.04 11.65 3.51
C VAL A 175 -23.09 10.56 3.65
N THR A 176 -24.21 10.70 2.95
CA THR A 176 -25.28 9.68 2.94
C THR A 176 -25.02 8.61 1.90
N TYR A 177 -25.59 7.42 2.09
CA TYR A 177 -25.44 6.28 1.18
C TYR A 177 -26.81 5.76 0.76
N ASN A 178 -26.96 5.44 -0.57
CA ASN A 178 -28.21 4.92 -1.14
C ASN A 178 -27.93 3.74 -2.09
#